data_3db8586a57a6671249bf47d96957c4d9
#
_entry.id   3db8586a57a6671249bf47d96957c4d9
#
_cell.length_a   1.000
_cell.length_b   1.000
_cell.length_c   1.000
_cell.angle_alpha   90.00
_cell.angle_beta   90.00
_cell.angle_gamma   90.00
#
_symmetry.space_group_name_H-M   'P 1'
#
loop_
_entity.id
_entity.type
_entity.pdbx_description
1 polymer ?
#
loop_
_entity_poly.entity_id
_entity_poly.type
_entity_poly.pdbx_seq_one_letter_code
_entity_poly.pdbx_strand_id
1 'polypeptide(L)'
;MLLLAGVFTIGTISLYLLGVKPDKLLVGGAITGVLLGIAAQQSLANLFAGLVLLFASPFRVGDHVRFRAGALSGEIEGVVTDLSLSYVRLDTAQGQMLLPNAQALAAAVLLIPDQPAVVQDRPPVGTVGSGSPATGSADQSNPAVTGPGPGKPSV
;
A
#
# COMPACT_ATOMS: atom_id res chain seq x y z
N MET A 1 7.48 -15.50 -31.08
CA MET A 1 7.49 -16.95 -30.95
C MET A 1 8.71 -17.58 -31.66
N LEU A 2 8.99 -17.30 -32.94
CA LEU A 2 10.16 -17.83 -33.66
C LEU A 2 11.51 -17.50 -33.03
N LEU A 3 11.70 -16.26 -32.54
CA LEU A 3 12.94 -15.85 -31.85
C LEU A 3 13.16 -16.63 -30.54
N LEU A 4 12.12 -16.80 -29.73
CA LEU A 4 12.19 -17.58 -28.50
C LEU A 4 12.51 -19.04 -28.74
N ALA A 5 11.85 -19.63 -29.74
CA ALA A 5 12.13 -21.00 -30.18
C ALA A 5 13.57 -21.15 -30.70
N GLY A 6 14.07 -20.18 -31.48
CA GLY A 6 15.44 -20.15 -31.94
C GLY A 6 16.47 -20.08 -30.83
N VAL A 7 16.30 -19.17 -29.86
CA VAL A 7 17.19 -19.05 -28.70
C VAL A 7 17.19 -20.33 -27.87
N PHE A 8 16.00 -20.91 -27.63
CA PHE A 8 15.88 -22.17 -26.91
C PHE A 8 16.59 -23.31 -27.60
N THR A 9 16.44 -23.45 -28.96
CA THR A 9 17.06 -24.47 -29.75
C THR A 9 18.58 -24.32 -29.76
N ILE A 10 19.08 -23.09 -29.98
CA ILE A 10 20.53 -22.81 -29.96
C ILE A 10 21.12 -23.11 -28.58
N GLY A 11 20.44 -22.70 -27.52
CA GLY A 11 20.84 -22.99 -26.13
C GLY A 11 20.94 -24.49 -25.86
N THR A 12 19.95 -25.27 -26.31
CA THR A 12 19.93 -26.73 -26.13
C THR A 12 21.08 -27.42 -26.93
N ILE A 13 21.30 -27.00 -28.17
CA ILE A 13 22.41 -27.53 -29.01
C ILE A 13 23.76 -27.16 -28.36
N SER A 14 23.91 -25.94 -27.87
CA SER A 14 25.15 -25.48 -27.22
C SER A 14 25.49 -26.31 -25.99
N LEU A 15 24.48 -26.61 -25.18
CA LEU A 15 24.63 -27.46 -24.00
C LEU A 15 24.99 -28.89 -24.34
N TYR A 16 24.40 -29.43 -25.40
CA TYR A 16 24.73 -30.78 -25.91
C TYR A 16 26.18 -30.89 -26.37
N LEU A 17 26.69 -29.88 -27.07
CA LEU A 17 28.09 -29.79 -27.53
C LEU A 17 29.09 -29.67 -26.36
N LEU A 18 28.69 -29.07 -25.24
CA LEU A 18 29.48 -28.99 -24.03
C LEU A 18 29.49 -30.29 -23.21
N GLY A 19 28.80 -31.35 -23.66
CA GLY A 19 28.75 -32.64 -22.97
C GLY A 19 27.89 -32.65 -21.68
N VAL A 20 27.06 -31.62 -21.46
CA VAL A 20 26.16 -31.55 -20.31
C VAL A 20 24.96 -32.44 -20.57
N LYS A 21 24.72 -33.42 -19.70
CA LYS A 21 23.57 -34.31 -19.81
C LYS A 21 22.27 -33.56 -19.59
N PRO A 22 21.33 -33.57 -20.57
CA PRO A 22 20.09 -32.80 -20.50
C PRO A 22 19.23 -33.12 -19.25
N ASP A 23 19.27 -34.36 -18.79
CA ASP A 23 18.44 -34.83 -17.66
C ASP A 23 18.72 -34.06 -16.39
N LYS A 24 19.98 -33.76 -16.06
CA LYS A 24 20.37 -32.99 -14.88
C LYS A 24 19.89 -31.54 -14.95
N LEU A 25 19.91 -30.96 -16.14
CA LEU A 25 19.44 -29.61 -16.39
C LEU A 25 17.91 -29.53 -16.33
N LEU A 26 17.21 -30.53 -16.84
CA LEU A 26 15.76 -30.60 -16.75
C LEU A 26 15.29 -30.66 -15.30
N VAL A 27 15.89 -31.53 -14.49
CA VAL A 27 15.55 -31.66 -13.07
C VAL A 27 15.90 -30.38 -12.28
N GLY A 28 17.11 -29.84 -12.47
CA GLY A 28 17.54 -28.61 -11.83
C GLY A 28 16.70 -27.40 -12.26
N GLY A 29 16.42 -27.28 -13.55
CA GLY A 29 15.59 -26.24 -14.13
C GLY A 29 14.15 -26.30 -13.65
N ALA A 30 13.58 -27.51 -13.54
CA ALA A 30 12.21 -27.69 -13.04
C ALA A 30 12.09 -27.25 -11.57
N ILE A 31 13.01 -27.64 -10.71
CA ILE A 31 13.02 -27.23 -9.29
C ILE A 31 13.19 -25.72 -9.18
N THR A 32 14.15 -25.14 -9.89
CA THR A 32 14.40 -23.70 -9.90
C THR A 32 13.18 -22.95 -10.44
N GLY A 33 12.55 -23.45 -11.50
CA GLY A 33 11.33 -22.86 -12.07
C GLY A 33 10.16 -22.85 -11.10
N VAL A 34 9.94 -23.93 -10.34
CA VAL A 34 8.91 -23.99 -9.32
C VAL A 34 9.19 -23.00 -8.20
N LEU A 35 10.43 -22.93 -7.71
CA LEU A 35 10.82 -21.98 -6.67
C LEU A 35 10.62 -20.53 -7.12
N LEU A 36 11.04 -20.20 -8.33
CA LEU A 36 10.82 -18.88 -8.93
C LEU A 36 9.33 -18.58 -9.11
N GLY A 37 8.55 -19.56 -9.55
CA GLY A 37 7.10 -19.43 -9.69
C GLY A 37 6.41 -19.11 -8.37
N ILE A 38 6.78 -19.81 -7.29
CA ILE A 38 6.26 -19.54 -5.94
C ILE A 38 6.69 -18.13 -5.50
N ALA A 39 7.95 -17.76 -5.70
CA ALA A 39 8.44 -16.44 -5.33
C ALA A 39 7.73 -15.30 -6.09
N ALA A 40 7.37 -15.52 -7.35
CA ALA A 40 6.68 -14.54 -8.19
C ALA A 40 5.15 -14.54 -8.01
N GLN A 41 4.57 -15.54 -7.35
CA GLN A 41 3.13 -15.77 -7.29
C GLN A 41 2.34 -14.53 -6.84
N GLN A 42 2.79 -13.87 -5.78
CA GLN A 42 2.09 -12.70 -5.23
C GLN A 42 2.10 -11.50 -6.20
N SER A 43 3.21 -11.30 -6.89
CA SER A 43 3.33 -10.22 -7.88
C SER A 43 2.44 -10.47 -9.09
N LEU A 44 2.42 -11.71 -9.58
CA LEU A 44 1.52 -12.12 -10.66
C LEU A 44 0.05 -11.99 -10.27
N ALA A 45 -0.31 -12.40 -9.05
CA ALA A 45 -1.68 -12.29 -8.56
C ALA A 45 -2.16 -10.83 -8.56
N ASN A 46 -1.32 -9.89 -8.11
CA ASN A 46 -1.66 -8.46 -8.14
C ASN A 46 -1.76 -7.92 -9.57
N LEU A 47 -0.88 -8.34 -10.47
CA LEU A 47 -0.92 -7.96 -11.89
C LEU A 47 -2.21 -8.41 -12.56
N PHE A 48 -2.56 -9.70 -12.43
CA PHE A 48 -3.80 -10.24 -13.01
C PHE A 48 -5.05 -9.64 -12.36
N ALA A 49 -5.04 -9.45 -11.05
CA ALA A 49 -6.15 -8.77 -10.36
C ALA A 49 -6.32 -7.34 -10.85
N GLY A 50 -5.22 -6.58 -11.05
CA GLY A 50 -5.25 -5.25 -11.62
C GLY A 50 -5.83 -5.24 -13.04
N LEU A 51 -5.45 -6.20 -13.86
CA LEU A 51 -6.00 -6.35 -15.20
C LEU A 51 -7.52 -6.61 -15.17
N VAL A 52 -7.97 -7.50 -14.28
CA VAL A 52 -9.41 -7.78 -14.10
C VAL A 52 -10.15 -6.53 -13.61
N LEU A 53 -9.61 -5.78 -12.64
CA LEU A 53 -10.23 -4.55 -12.15
C LEU A 53 -10.34 -3.49 -13.23
N LEU A 54 -9.33 -3.35 -14.10
CA LEU A 54 -9.36 -2.42 -15.23
C LEU A 54 -10.40 -2.80 -16.29
N PHE A 55 -10.52 -4.10 -16.62
CA PHE A 55 -11.48 -4.56 -17.62
C PHE A 55 -12.92 -4.65 -17.09
N ALA A 56 -13.10 -5.20 -15.90
CA ALA A 56 -14.42 -5.37 -15.31
C ALA A 56 -14.96 -4.07 -14.71
N SER A 57 -14.04 -3.14 -14.32
CA SER A 57 -14.35 -1.82 -13.74
C SER A 57 -15.48 -1.86 -12.71
N PRO A 58 -15.41 -2.70 -11.66
CA PRO A 58 -16.47 -2.82 -10.65
C PRO A 58 -16.65 -1.52 -9.86
N PHE A 59 -15.65 -0.68 -9.83
CA PHE A 59 -15.64 0.69 -9.30
C PHE A 59 -14.70 1.56 -10.12
N ARG A 60 -14.82 2.86 -10.04
CA ARG A 60 -14.05 3.83 -10.82
C ARG A 60 -13.30 4.79 -9.90
N VAL A 61 -12.33 5.50 -10.48
CA VAL A 61 -11.68 6.62 -9.80
C VAL A 61 -12.74 7.69 -9.53
N GLY A 62 -12.80 8.12 -8.27
CA GLY A 62 -13.80 9.04 -7.75
C GLY A 62 -14.93 8.35 -6.97
N ASP A 63 -15.10 7.04 -7.08
CA ASP A 63 -16.13 6.33 -6.33
C ASP A 63 -15.80 6.23 -4.85
N HIS A 64 -16.80 6.42 -4.01
CA HIS A 64 -16.70 6.17 -2.58
C HIS A 64 -17.02 4.68 -2.33
N VAL A 65 -16.03 3.94 -1.88
CA VAL A 65 -16.09 2.49 -1.73
C VAL A 65 -15.78 2.08 -0.30
N ARG A 66 -16.42 0.99 0.11
CA ARG A 66 -16.11 0.31 1.36
C ARG A 66 -15.72 -1.13 1.03
N PHE A 67 -14.47 -1.47 1.30
CA PHE A 67 -13.97 -2.83 1.20
C PHE A 67 -14.21 -3.56 2.51
N ARG A 68 -14.86 -4.72 2.40
CA ARG A 68 -15.15 -5.56 3.56
C ARG A 68 -14.60 -6.94 3.32
N ALA A 69 -13.92 -7.47 4.30
CA ALA A 69 -13.57 -8.88 4.48
C ALA A 69 -12.24 -9.39 3.94
N GLY A 70 -11.95 -10.60 4.31
CA GLY A 70 -10.81 -11.40 3.90
C GLY A 70 -9.54 -11.08 4.67
N ALA A 71 -8.45 -10.89 3.96
CA ALA A 71 -7.14 -10.61 4.52
C ALA A 71 -7.04 -9.20 5.17
N LEU A 72 -8.04 -8.36 4.95
CA LEU A 72 -8.15 -7.03 5.55
C LEU A 72 -8.88 -7.19 6.88
N SER A 73 -8.17 -7.17 7.99
CA SER A 73 -8.75 -7.27 9.34
C SER A 73 -9.65 -6.07 9.65
N GLY A 74 -10.77 -5.91 8.92
CA GLY A 74 -11.71 -4.81 9.13
C GLY A 74 -12.36 -4.28 7.84
N GLU A 75 -13.06 -3.17 7.98
CA GLU A 75 -13.62 -2.40 6.87
C GLU A 75 -12.67 -1.25 6.53
N ILE A 76 -12.40 -1.10 5.24
CA ILE A 76 -11.66 0.04 4.70
C ILE A 76 -12.64 0.86 3.87
N GLU A 77 -12.85 2.09 4.27
CA GLU A 77 -13.70 3.04 3.57
C GLU A 77 -12.87 4.21 3.05
N GLY A 78 -13.13 4.61 1.82
CA GLY A 78 -12.43 5.72 1.20
C GLY A 78 -12.86 5.97 -0.23
N VAL A 79 -12.30 7.03 -0.80
CA VAL A 79 -12.51 7.41 -2.19
C VAL A 79 -11.35 6.83 -3.04
N VAL A 80 -11.70 6.18 -4.14
CA VAL A 80 -10.70 5.67 -5.09
C VAL A 80 -10.06 6.86 -5.81
N THR A 81 -8.76 7.04 -5.62
CA THR A 81 -8.01 8.13 -6.27
C THR A 81 -7.21 7.67 -7.47
N ASP A 82 -6.81 6.41 -7.49
CA ASP A 82 -6.03 5.85 -8.61
C ASP A 82 -6.16 4.34 -8.68
N LEU A 83 -6.12 3.81 -9.91
CA LEU A 83 -6.13 2.39 -10.23
C LEU A 83 -4.87 2.06 -11.00
N SER A 84 -3.90 1.51 -10.31
CA SER A 84 -2.63 1.07 -10.89
C SER A 84 -2.64 -0.43 -11.16
N LEU A 85 -1.65 -0.91 -11.91
CA LEU A 85 -1.55 -2.31 -12.31
C LEU A 85 -1.36 -3.28 -11.13
N SER A 86 -0.80 -2.82 -10.01
CA SER A 86 -0.49 -3.65 -8.84
C SER A 86 -1.26 -3.28 -7.58
N TYR A 87 -1.80 -2.07 -7.51
CA TYR A 87 -2.53 -1.57 -6.33
C TYR A 87 -3.61 -0.56 -6.70
N VAL A 88 -4.61 -0.48 -5.85
CA VAL A 88 -5.63 0.59 -5.80
C VAL A 88 -5.20 1.61 -4.76
N ARG A 89 -5.27 2.88 -5.09
CA ARG A 89 -5.05 3.97 -4.14
C ARG A 89 -6.38 4.50 -3.64
N LEU A 90 -6.50 4.55 -2.33
CA LEU A 90 -7.67 5.05 -1.62
C LEU A 90 -7.30 6.25 -0.78
N ASP A 91 -8.14 7.27 -0.77
CA ASP A 91 -8.08 8.35 0.20
C ASP A 91 -9.08 8.06 1.31
N THR A 92 -8.57 7.79 2.51
CA THR A 92 -9.35 7.39 3.68
C THR A 92 -9.29 8.49 4.74
N ALA A 93 -10.15 8.40 5.75
CA ALA A 93 -10.13 9.35 6.89
C ALA A 93 -8.79 9.36 7.63
N GLN A 94 -8.01 8.27 7.57
CA GLN A 94 -6.69 8.15 8.19
C GLN A 94 -5.55 8.57 7.25
N GLY A 95 -5.83 8.91 6.01
CA GLY A 95 -4.86 9.27 4.98
C GLY A 95 -4.89 8.36 3.77
N GLN A 96 -3.89 8.51 2.89
CA GLN A 96 -3.80 7.70 1.69
C GLN A 96 -3.41 6.26 2.01
N MET A 97 -4.15 5.30 1.46
CA MET A 97 -3.92 3.87 1.60
C MET A 97 -3.68 3.24 0.23
N LEU A 98 -2.70 2.35 0.16
CA LEU A 98 -2.41 1.53 -1.01
C LEU A 98 -2.89 0.11 -0.74
N LEU A 99 -3.88 -0.34 -1.49
CA LEU A 99 -4.45 -1.67 -1.38
C LEU A 99 -3.97 -2.54 -2.54
N PRO A 100 -3.28 -3.67 -2.30
CA PRO A 100 -2.89 -4.59 -3.36
C PRO A 100 -4.10 -5.08 -4.15
N ASN A 101 -4.00 -5.12 -5.48
CA ASN A 101 -5.13 -5.45 -6.35
C ASN A 101 -5.74 -6.81 -6.06
N ALA A 102 -4.91 -7.81 -5.71
CA ALA A 102 -5.41 -9.15 -5.36
C ALA A 102 -6.30 -9.10 -4.11
N GLN A 103 -6.00 -8.24 -3.15
CA GLN A 103 -6.83 -8.05 -1.95
C GLN A 103 -8.10 -7.27 -2.26
N ALA A 104 -8.01 -6.24 -3.11
CA ALA A 104 -9.17 -5.48 -3.56
C ALA A 104 -10.17 -6.36 -4.32
N LEU A 105 -9.66 -7.24 -5.20
CA LEU A 105 -10.49 -8.17 -5.97
C LEU A 105 -11.12 -9.27 -5.11
N ALA A 106 -10.43 -9.72 -4.06
CA ALA A 106 -10.92 -10.73 -3.14
C ALA A 106 -11.87 -10.19 -2.07
N ALA A 107 -11.92 -8.89 -1.86
CA ALA A 107 -12.80 -8.25 -0.90
C ALA A 107 -14.21 -8.04 -1.48
N ALA A 108 -15.22 -8.05 -0.60
CA ALA A 108 -16.54 -7.55 -0.97
C ALA A 108 -16.48 -6.02 -1.06
N VAL A 109 -16.91 -5.47 -2.20
CA VAL A 109 -16.92 -4.03 -2.44
C VAL A 109 -18.36 -3.53 -2.33
N LEU A 110 -18.58 -2.58 -1.44
CA LEU A 110 -19.82 -1.83 -1.32
C LEU A 110 -19.58 -0.44 -1.91
N LEU A 111 -20.31 -0.12 -2.97
CA LEU A 111 -20.35 1.25 -3.51
C LEU A 111 -21.29 2.06 -2.61
N ILE A 112 -20.77 3.13 -2.03
CA ILE A 112 -21.56 4.06 -1.24
C ILE A 112 -22.08 5.13 -2.19
N PRO A 113 -23.40 5.22 -2.44
CA PRO A 113 -23.93 6.29 -3.28
C PRO A 113 -23.55 7.63 -2.65
N ASP A 114 -23.10 8.52 -3.49
CA ASP A 114 -22.55 9.83 -3.21
C ASP A 114 -23.21 10.51 -1.99
N GLN A 115 -22.58 10.43 -0.86
CA GLN A 115 -22.70 11.52 0.11
C GLN A 115 -21.86 12.66 -0.45
N PRO A 116 -22.42 13.89 -0.58
CA PRO A 116 -21.63 15.00 -1.06
C PRO A 116 -20.34 15.02 -0.26
N ALA A 117 -19.23 15.01 -0.98
CA ALA A 117 -17.90 15.01 -0.40
C ALA A 117 -17.92 16.00 0.80
N VAL A 118 -17.80 15.47 2.00
CA VAL A 118 -17.39 16.30 3.11
C VAL A 118 -15.98 16.69 2.73
N VAL A 119 -15.89 17.81 2.02
CA VAL A 119 -14.63 18.54 1.86
C VAL A 119 -14.20 18.82 3.29
N GLN A 120 -13.43 17.89 3.84
CA GLN A 120 -12.70 18.19 5.06
C GLN A 120 -11.80 19.34 4.68
N ASP A 121 -12.24 20.50 5.13
CA ASP A 121 -11.49 21.73 5.15
C ASP A 121 -10.14 21.40 5.83
N ARG A 122 -9.19 20.95 4.98
CA ARG A 122 -7.82 20.77 5.43
C ARG A 122 -7.33 22.18 5.67
N PRO A 123 -7.08 22.60 6.92
CA PRO A 123 -6.56 23.93 7.17
C PRO A 123 -5.30 24.08 6.30
N PRO A 124 -5.13 25.21 5.61
CA PRO A 124 -3.97 25.44 4.78
C PRO A 124 -2.74 25.21 5.64
N VAL A 125 -1.84 24.33 5.14
CA VAL A 125 -0.52 24.13 5.75
C VAL A 125 0.07 25.50 5.94
N GLY A 126 0.16 25.92 7.21
CA GLY A 126 0.64 27.25 7.54
C GLY A 126 1.99 27.51 6.89
N THR A 127 2.00 28.48 6.03
CA THR A 127 3.22 29.17 5.63
C THR A 127 3.98 29.51 6.90
N VAL A 128 5.16 28.91 7.04
CA VAL A 128 6.13 29.30 8.06
C VAL A 128 6.45 30.76 7.80
N GLY A 129 5.74 31.64 8.49
CA GLY A 129 6.01 33.04 8.51
C GLY A 129 7.29 33.29 9.28
N SER A 130 8.33 33.70 8.59
CA SER A 130 9.47 34.37 9.13
C SER A 130 9.00 35.66 9.82
N GLY A 131 8.97 35.65 11.13
CA GLY A 131 8.62 36.80 11.97
C GLY A 131 9.74 37.08 12.94
N SER A 132 10.46 38.11 12.61
CA SER A 132 11.49 38.87 13.34
C SER A 132 11.21 39.08 14.83
N PRO A 133 12.26 39.21 15.67
CA PRO A 133 12.12 39.49 17.09
C PRO A 133 11.97 41.00 17.35
N ALA A 134 11.04 41.37 18.17
CA ALA A 134 10.99 42.71 18.78
C ALA A 134 10.73 42.61 20.28
N THR A 135 11.77 42.81 21.02
CA THR A 135 12.02 43.74 22.16
C THR A 135 10.78 44.22 22.91
N GLY A 136 10.81 44.04 24.21
CA GLY A 136 10.22 45.04 25.07
C GLY A 136 9.54 44.58 26.36
N SER A 137 10.30 44.71 27.44
CA SER A 137 9.98 45.34 28.74
C SER A 137 9.05 44.64 29.73
N ALA A 138 9.72 44.22 30.76
CA ALA A 138 9.46 44.41 32.19
C ALA A 138 8.01 44.76 32.64
N ASP A 139 7.48 43.94 33.54
CA ASP A 139 7.20 44.48 34.88
C ASP A 139 6.99 43.34 35.89
N GLN A 140 7.45 43.64 37.07
CA GLN A 140 7.49 42.88 38.32
C GLN A 140 6.11 42.73 38.93
N SER A 141 5.82 41.63 39.58
CA SER A 141 5.45 41.63 40.99
C SER A 141 5.09 40.20 41.46
N ASN A 142 5.97 39.70 42.29
CA ASN A 142 5.70 38.70 43.34
C ASN A 142 4.98 39.41 44.50
N PRO A 143 4.20 38.82 45.40
CA PRO A 143 4.77 37.88 46.35
C PRO A 143 3.85 36.72 46.82
N ALA A 144 4.55 35.65 47.18
CA ALA A 144 4.44 34.82 48.39
C ALA A 144 3.07 34.58 49.04
N VAL A 145 2.84 33.34 49.44
CA VAL A 145 2.69 32.92 50.84
C VAL A 145 2.28 31.43 50.95
N THR A 146 3.15 30.71 51.56
CA THR A 146 3.01 29.71 52.64
C THR A 146 2.32 28.36 52.37
N GLY A 147 3.12 27.29 52.49
CA GLY A 147 2.67 25.93 52.82
C GLY A 147 2.21 25.83 54.30
N PRO A 148 2.14 24.71 54.99
CA PRO A 148 2.86 23.44 54.78
C PRO A 148 2.04 22.15 55.08
N GLY A 149 2.60 21.02 54.79
CA GLY A 149 2.73 19.93 55.73
C GLY A 149 1.85 18.69 55.58
N PRO A 150 2.34 17.59 56.10
CA PRO A 150 2.22 16.30 55.43
C PRO A 150 1.33 15.32 56.22
N GLY A 151 0.93 14.25 55.56
CA GLY A 151 0.25 13.14 56.20
C GLY A 151 0.45 11.83 55.48
N LYS A 152 1.36 11.07 55.98
CA LYS A 152 1.48 9.61 55.84
C LYS A 152 0.67 8.92 56.93
N PRO A 153 0.62 7.56 57.01
CA PRO A 153 0.27 6.48 56.08
C PRO A 153 -0.69 5.45 56.74
N SER A 154 -0.69 4.23 56.18
CA SER A 154 -1.22 2.95 56.74
C SER A 154 -2.69 2.66 56.39
N VAL A 155 -3.03 1.53 55.92
CA VAL A 155 -2.68 0.10 56.08
C VAL A 155 -2.99 -0.60 54.80
#